data_e448fda72339871a0f7e1c034636909c
#
_entry.id   e448fda72339871a0f7e1c034636909c
#
_cell.length_a   1.000
_cell.length_b   1.000
_cell.length_c   1.000
_cell.angle_alpha   90.00
_cell.angle_beta   90.00
_cell.angle_gamma   90.00
#
_symmetry.space_group_name_H-M   'P 1'
#
loop_
_entity.id
_entity.type
_entity.pdbx_description
1 polymer ?
#
loop_
_entity_poly.entity_id
_entity_poly.type
_entity_poly.pdbx_seq_one_letter_code
_entity_poly.pdbx_strand_id
1 'polypeptide(L)'
;MTPTSHMTAPAGTSAAGSSAGTASEVRLADVLVQHLPGRALMATPHLGGPVPAEALALAVTATYVGARSADLGLILLDREELLEAAGGDATRVRVGDVLRPALEAATGLIGGGMLGETSEAGPGGSAGTLFGSPDTVIFDLVGEAGVAGWFAVALRAAPSRPVSDGALPARLGRISNVEMTLTVEIGRTTMSVRDLLSIQPGTVVELDRSVGAAADVHLNGRLIAHGEIVVVDQVFAVRITQVLDSIDEG
;
A
#
# COMPACT_ATOMS: atom_id res chain seq x y z
N MET A 1 39.22 -43.57 -39.02
CA MET A 1 39.47 -42.65 -37.86
C MET A 1 38.92 -41.29 -38.20
N THR A 2 37.70 -41.03 -37.83
CA THR A 2 37.03 -39.76 -38.08
C THR A 2 36.80 -39.09 -36.72
N PRO A 3 37.20 -37.82 -36.50
CA PRO A 3 36.85 -37.11 -35.27
C PRO A 3 35.49 -36.45 -35.43
N THR A 4 34.62 -36.74 -34.49
CA THR A 4 33.30 -36.15 -34.30
C THR A 4 33.42 -34.71 -33.78
N SER A 5 32.97 -33.74 -34.58
CA SER A 5 32.84 -32.34 -34.15
C SER A 5 31.63 -32.16 -33.23
N HIS A 6 31.86 -31.81 -31.98
CA HIS A 6 30.84 -31.30 -31.05
C HIS A 6 30.47 -29.87 -31.43
N MET A 7 29.25 -29.69 -31.86
CA MET A 7 28.66 -28.38 -32.13
C MET A 7 28.00 -27.90 -30.82
N THR A 8 28.65 -26.95 -30.14
CA THR A 8 28.12 -26.27 -28.98
C THR A 8 27.09 -25.27 -29.43
N ALA A 9 25.84 -25.47 -29.03
CA ALA A 9 24.75 -24.52 -29.22
C ALA A 9 24.95 -23.29 -28.29
N PRO A 10 24.69 -22.06 -28.73
CA PRO A 10 24.73 -20.90 -27.86
C PRO A 10 23.54 -20.91 -26.89
N ALA A 11 23.85 -20.66 -25.60
CA ALA A 11 22.87 -20.46 -24.55
C ALA A 11 21.95 -19.32 -24.93
N GLY A 12 20.67 -19.61 -25.04
CA GLY A 12 19.63 -18.61 -25.24
C GLY A 12 19.57 -17.65 -24.08
N THR A 13 19.77 -16.37 -24.37
CA THR A 13 19.50 -15.26 -23.51
C THR A 13 18.01 -15.24 -23.22
N SER A 14 17.64 -15.59 -22.00
CA SER A 14 16.25 -15.46 -21.51
C SER A 14 15.92 -13.98 -21.46
N ALA A 15 15.14 -13.51 -22.43
CA ALA A 15 14.54 -12.19 -22.40
C ALA A 15 13.61 -12.15 -21.18
N ALA A 16 13.85 -11.19 -20.29
CA ALA A 16 12.92 -10.85 -19.22
C ALA A 16 11.57 -10.50 -19.86
N GLY A 17 10.60 -11.41 -19.73
CA GLY A 17 9.27 -11.22 -20.23
C GLY A 17 8.58 -10.16 -19.39
N SER A 18 8.29 -9.01 -20.01
CA SER A 18 7.30 -8.07 -19.52
C SER A 18 5.97 -8.82 -19.47
N SER A 19 5.47 -9.13 -18.27
CA SER A 19 4.19 -9.81 -18.13
C SER A 19 3.08 -8.81 -18.51
N ALA A 20 2.41 -9.08 -19.64
CA ALA A 20 1.14 -8.42 -19.93
C ALA A 20 0.21 -8.66 -18.73
N GLY A 21 -0.24 -7.59 -18.08
CA GLY A 21 -1.06 -7.67 -16.88
C GLY A 21 -2.30 -8.55 -17.06
N THR A 22 -2.74 -9.17 -15.98
CA THR A 22 -4.00 -9.93 -15.99
C THR A 22 -5.18 -8.97 -16.22
N ALA A 23 -6.35 -9.51 -16.59
CA ALA A 23 -7.56 -8.70 -16.76
C ALA A 23 -7.93 -7.88 -15.49
N SER A 24 -7.53 -8.32 -14.32
CA SER A 24 -7.75 -7.59 -13.06
C SER A 24 -6.88 -6.34 -12.96
N GLU A 25 -5.61 -6.43 -13.31
CA GLU A 25 -4.65 -5.32 -13.24
C GLU A 25 -4.96 -4.24 -14.29
N VAL A 26 -5.37 -4.66 -15.48
CA VAL A 26 -5.84 -3.74 -16.54
C VAL A 26 -7.04 -2.94 -16.05
N ARG A 27 -8.04 -3.61 -15.45
CA ARG A 27 -9.22 -2.92 -14.90
C ARG A 27 -8.88 -1.97 -13.77
N LEU A 28 -7.90 -2.31 -12.92
CA LEU A 28 -7.41 -1.41 -11.87
C LEU A 28 -6.82 -0.13 -12.48
N ALA A 29 -5.99 -0.29 -13.50
CA ALA A 29 -5.38 0.84 -14.20
C ALA A 29 -6.44 1.71 -14.91
N ASP A 30 -7.45 1.11 -15.54
CA ASP A 30 -8.54 1.83 -16.20
C ASP A 30 -9.37 2.65 -15.19
N VAL A 31 -9.72 2.07 -14.03
CA VAL A 31 -10.46 2.79 -12.99
C VAL A 31 -9.61 3.89 -12.37
N LEU A 32 -8.30 3.65 -12.17
CA LEU A 32 -7.38 4.67 -11.68
C LEU A 32 -7.43 5.91 -12.57
N VAL A 33 -7.22 5.75 -13.88
CA VAL A 33 -7.14 6.90 -14.80
C VAL A 33 -8.46 7.67 -14.90
N GLN A 34 -9.60 6.99 -14.72
CA GLN A 34 -10.92 7.65 -14.71
C GLN A 34 -11.13 8.56 -13.48
N HIS A 35 -10.39 8.34 -12.40
CA HIS A 35 -10.52 9.09 -11.15
C HIS A 35 -9.32 10.02 -10.90
N LEU A 36 -8.34 10.06 -11.80
CA LEU A 36 -7.26 11.05 -11.71
C LEU A 36 -7.79 12.44 -12.03
N PRO A 37 -7.49 13.45 -11.22
CA PRO A 37 -7.80 14.83 -11.57
C PRO A 37 -6.92 15.32 -12.72
N GLY A 38 -7.44 16.24 -13.53
CA GLY A 38 -6.72 16.83 -14.66
C GLY A 38 -7.10 16.23 -16.01
N ARG A 39 -6.11 16.01 -16.87
CA ARG A 39 -6.32 15.53 -18.25
C ARG A 39 -6.83 14.08 -18.29
N ALA A 40 -7.57 13.76 -19.34
CA ALA A 40 -7.91 12.39 -19.65
C ALA A 40 -6.66 11.59 -20.04
N LEU A 41 -6.40 10.53 -19.29
CA LEU A 41 -5.30 9.61 -19.52
C LEU A 41 -5.84 8.23 -19.92
N MET A 42 -5.04 7.48 -20.65
CA MET A 42 -5.28 6.06 -20.95
C MET A 42 -4.17 5.22 -20.34
N ALA A 43 -4.53 4.11 -19.71
CA ALA A 43 -3.57 3.14 -19.22
C ALA A 43 -3.27 2.10 -20.28
N THR A 44 -1.99 1.95 -20.64
CA THR A 44 -1.54 0.93 -21.59
C THR A 44 -0.42 0.08 -20.95
N PRO A 45 -0.37 -1.24 -21.19
CA PRO A 45 0.69 -2.05 -20.63
C PRO A 45 2.05 -1.50 -21.03
N HIS A 46 2.95 -1.40 -20.05
CA HIS A 46 4.31 -0.92 -20.29
C HIS A 46 5.14 -1.99 -20.99
N LEU A 47 5.53 -1.72 -22.20
CA LEU A 47 6.37 -2.61 -23.04
C LEU A 47 7.80 -2.09 -23.21
N GLY A 48 8.11 -0.97 -22.55
CA GLY A 48 9.38 -0.28 -22.66
C GLY A 48 10.49 -0.84 -21.77
N GLY A 49 11.61 -0.08 -21.71
CA GLY A 49 12.71 -0.34 -20.78
C GLY A 49 12.33 0.06 -19.34
N PRO A 50 13.32 0.07 -18.41
CA PRO A 50 13.06 0.46 -17.03
C PRO A 50 12.54 1.91 -16.95
N VAL A 51 11.63 2.16 -16.01
CA VAL A 51 11.15 3.51 -15.70
C VAL A 51 12.34 4.39 -15.29
N PRO A 52 12.47 5.61 -15.82
CA PRO A 52 13.61 6.49 -15.52
C PRO A 52 13.77 6.74 -14.04
N ALA A 53 15.02 6.69 -13.55
CA ALA A 53 15.33 6.85 -12.13
C ALA A 53 14.87 8.21 -11.57
N GLU A 54 14.93 9.26 -12.39
CA GLU A 54 14.41 10.59 -12.06
C GLU A 54 12.90 10.60 -11.85
N ALA A 55 12.16 9.81 -12.63
CA ALA A 55 10.72 9.67 -12.48
C ALA A 55 10.35 8.90 -11.20
N LEU A 56 11.15 7.92 -10.78
CA LEU A 56 10.95 7.18 -9.54
C LEU A 56 10.99 8.08 -8.29
N ALA A 57 11.75 9.17 -8.33
CA ALA A 57 11.77 10.16 -7.25
C ALA A 57 10.43 10.91 -7.08
N LEU A 58 9.59 10.88 -8.11
CA LEU A 58 8.25 11.47 -8.10
C LEU A 58 7.16 10.48 -7.70
N ALA A 59 7.49 9.23 -7.41
CA ALA A 59 6.50 8.20 -7.14
C ALA A 59 5.74 8.45 -5.84
N VAL A 60 4.45 8.21 -5.88
CA VAL A 60 3.60 8.05 -4.71
C VAL A 60 3.28 6.57 -4.59
N THR A 61 3.59 5.98 -3.44
CA THR A 61 3.33 4.57 -3.16
C THR A 61 2.26 4.41 -2.10
N ALA A 62 1.50 3.34 -2.19
CA ALA A 62 0.51 2.95 -1.19
C ALA A 62 0.40 1.43 -1.14
N THR A 63 0.07 0.89 0.03
CA THR A 63 -0.22 -0.53 0.21
C THR A 63 -1.70 -0.71 0.50
N TYR A 64 -2.35 -1.60 -0.25
CA TYR A 64 -3.71 -2.02 0.02
C TYR A 64 -3.71 -3.34 0.79
N VAL A 65 -4.45 -3.41 1.88
CA VAL A 65 -4.56 -4.59 2.75
C VAL A 65 -6.01 -5.03 2.83
N GLY A 66 -6.27 -6.29 2.50
CA GLY A 66 -7.59 -6.89 2.48
C GLY A 66 -7.53 -8.39 2.27
N ALA A 67 -8.64 -8.99 1.82
CA ALA A 67 -8.69 -10.41 1.41
C ALA A 67 -7.63 -10.72 0.33
N ARG A 68 -7.34 -9.75 -0.51
CA ARG A 68 -6.18 -9.71 -1.42
C ARG A 68 -5.41 -8.43 -1.11
N SER A 69 -4.10 -8.47 -1.09
CA SER A 69 -3.26 -7.30 -0.85
C SER A 69 -2.63 -6.82 -2.16
N ALA A 70 -2.32 -5.54 -2.24
CA ALA A 70 -1.63 -4.96 -3.39
C ALA A 70 -0.65 -3.87 -2.95
N ASP A 71 0.50 -3.81 -3.60
CA ASP A 71 1.36 -2.64 -3.55
C ASP A 71 1.13 -1.82 -4.83
N LEU A 72 0.96 -0.54 -4.66
CA LEU A 72 0.62 0.41 -5.70
C LEU A 72 1.69 1.49 -5.78
N GLY A 73 2.05 1.88 -6.99
CA GLY A 73 2.95 3.00 -7.24
C GLY A 73 2.41 3.84 -8.39
N LEU A 74 2.37 5.15 -8.22
CA LEU A 74 1.89 6.09 -9.21
C LEU A 74 2.90 7.21 -9.40
N ILE A 75 3.30 7.44 -10.63
CA ILE A 75 4.20 8.51 -11.05
C ILE A 75 3.43 9.37 -12.04
N LEU A 76 3.33 10.67 -11.75
CA LEU A 76 2.84 11.67 -12.70
C LEU A 76 3.94 12.71 -12.92
N LEU A 77 4.25 12.99 -14.17
CA LEU A 77 5.33 13.89 -14.55
C LEU A 77 4.94 15.37 -14.35
N ASP A 78 3.70 15.71 -14.62
CA ASP A 78 3.17 17.07 -14.43
C ASP A 78 2.38 17.17 -13.11
N ARG A 79 3.11 17.46 -12.03
CA ARG A 79 2.52 17.62 -10.70
C ARG A 79 1.81 18.95 -10.51
N GLU A 80 2.27 19.97 -11.25
CA GLU A 80 1.72 21.32 -11.16
C GLU A 80 0.28 21.34 -11.67
N GLU A 81 0.04 20.75 -12.84
CA GLU A 81 -1.30 20.59 -13.41
C GLU A 81 -2.22 19.74 -12.50
N LEU A 82 -1.67 18.69 -11.90
CA LEU A 82 -2.40 17.84 -10.95
C LEU A 82 -2.92 18.66 -9.76
N LEU A 83 -2.06 19.48 -9.16
CA LEU A 83 -2.40 20.29 -7.98
C LEU A 83 -3.37 21.42 -8.35
N GLU A 84 -3.21 22.05 -9.52
CA GLU A 84 -4.14 23.05 -10.03
C GLU A 84 -5.53 22.45 -10.29
N ALA A 85 -5.59 21.28 -10.94
CA ALA A 85 -6.85 20.57 -11.20
C ALA A 85 -7.57 20.14 -9.91
N ALA A 86 -6.82 19.88 -8.84
CA ALA A 86 -7.37 19.57 -7.52
C ALA A 86 -7.86 20.81 -6.75
N GLY A 87 -7.67 22.02 -7.29
CA GLY A 87 -8.08 23.28 -6.66
C GLY A 87 -7.28 23.63 -5.41
N GLY A 88 -6.09 23.06 -5.25
CA GLY A 88 -5.23 23.20 -4.09
C GLY A 88 -4.18 24.30 -4.25
N ASP A 89 -3.86 24.98 -3.15
CA ASP A 89 -2.63 25.77 -3.03
C ASP A 89 -1.45 24.79 -2.91
N ALA A 90 -0.58 24.76 -3.92
CA ALA A 90 0.56 23.84 -4.05
C ALA A 90 1.50 23.82 -2.81
N THR A 91 1.38 24.83 -1.95
CA THR A 91 2.17 24.94 -0.71
C THR A 91 1.60 24.14 0.48
N ARG A 92 0.34 23.66 0.40
CA ARG A 92 -0.37 23.03 1.54
C ARG A 92 -0.92 21.64 1.25
N VAL A 93 -0.99 21.23 -0.01
CA VAL A 93 -1.61 19.97 -0.42
C VAL A 93 -0.51 18.98 -0.81
N ARG A 94 -0.52 17.81 -0.20
CA ARG A 94 0.38 16.71 -0.59
C ARG A 94 -0.15 16.02 -1.84
N VAL A 95 0.74 15.69 -2.76
CA VAL A 95 0.37 14.94 -3.98
C VAL A 95 -0.30 13.61 -3.64
N GLY A 96 0.18 12.94 -2.59
CA GLY A 96 -0.43 11.71 -2.10
C GLY A 96 -1.89 11.84 -1.71
N ASP A 97 -2.29 12.96 -1.09
CA ASP A 97 -3.68 13.21 -0.69
C ASP A 97 -4.58 13.46 -1.91
N VAL A 98 -4.06 14.14 -2.94
CA VAL A 98 -4.77 14.38 -4.21
C VAL A 98 -5.00 13.09 -4.97
N LEU A 99 -4.04 12.16 -4.93
CA LEU A 99 -4.09 10.90 -5.66
C LEU A 99 -4.85 9.81 -4.91
N ARG A 100 -5.04 9.97 -3.60
CA ARG A 100 -5.70 8.99 -2.74
C ARG A 100 -7.09 8.54 -3.25
N PRO A 101 -8.01 9.44 -3.66
CA PRO A 101 -9.32 9.03 -4.16
C PRO A 101 -9.24 8.11 -5.39
N ALA A 102 -8.30 8.37 -6.31
CA ALA A 102 -8.09 7.55 -7.49
C ALA A 102 -7.54 6.15 -7.11
N LEU A 103 -6.60 6.09 -6.17
CA LEU A 103 -6.07 4.84 -5.63
C LEU A 103 -7.15 4.04 -4.88
N GLU A 104 -7.99 4.69 -4.10
CA GLU A 104 -9.12 4.06 -3.39
C GLU A 104 -10.16 3.51 -4.37
N ALA A 105 -10.51 4.26 -5.41
CA ALA A 105 -11.43 3.79 -6.44
C ALA A 105 -10.89 2.56 -7.17
N ALA A 106 -9.60 2.58 -7.55
CA ALA A 106 -8.96 1.43 -8.19
C ALA A 106 -8.95 0.21 -7.26
N THR A 107 -8.51 0.38 -6.00
CA THR A 107 -8.41 -0.73 -5.04
C THR A 107 -9.76 -1.30 -4.62
N GLY A 108 -10.84 -0.55 -4.76
CA GLY A 108 -12.22 -1.05 -4.58
C GLY A 108 -12.57 -2.27 -5.45
N LEU A 109 -11.87 -2.46 -6.57
CA LEU A 109 -12.01 -3.64 -7.43
C LEU A 109 -11.32 -4.90 -6.89
N ILE A 110 -10.40 -4.76 -5.94
CA ILE A 110 -9.64 -5.90 -5.38
C ILE A 110 -10.50 -6.68 -4.39
N GLY A 111 -11.46 -6.01 -3.76
CA GLY A 111 -12.37 -6.59 -2.77
C GLY A 111 -12.49 -5.73 -1.51
N GLY A 112 -13.02 -6.29 -0.44
CA GLY A 112 -13.09 -5.60 0.85
C GLY A 112 -11.69 -5.47 1.46
N GLY A 113 -11.28 -4.24 1.78
CA GLY A 113 -9.98 -3.94 2.37
C GLY A 113 -9.81 -2.43 2.57
N MET A 114 -8.60 -2.03 2.95
CA MET A 114 -8.27 -0.64 3.25
C MET A 114 -6.97 -0.25 2.55
N LEU A 115 -6.98 0.93 1.93
CA LEU A 115 -5.76 1.55 1.42
C LEU A 115 -5.01 2.19 2.60
N GLY A 116 -3.74 1.84 2.76
CA GLY A 116 -2.85 2.43 3.75
C GLY A 116 -2.54 3.90 3.47
N GLU A 117 -1.62 4.45 4.22
CA GLU A 117 -1.15 5.81 4.00
C GLU A 117 -0.37 5.91 2.68
N THR A 118 -0.56 7.01 1.95
CA THR A 118 0.21 7.31 0.76
C THR A 118 1.56 7.88 1.17
N SER A 119 2.65 7.32 0.64
CA SER A 119 4.01 7.78 0.88
C SER A 119 4.62 8.34 -0.41
N GLU A 120 5.16 9.55 -0.35
CA GLU A 120 5.92 10.11 -1.46
C GLU A 120 7.35 9.56 -1.42
N ALA A 121 7.80 9.02 -2.55
CA ALA A 121 9.13 8.46 -2.64
C ALA A 121 10.19 9.57 -2.54
N GLY A 122 11.12 9.38 -1.59
CA GLY A 122 12.40 10.08 -1.60
C GLY A 122 13.46 9.30 -2.38
N PRO A 123 14.64 9.89 -2.62
CA PRO A 123 15.75 9.18 -3.26
C PRO A 123 16.13 7.93 -2.44
N GLY A 124 15.98 6.74 -3.04
CA GLY A 124 16.23 5.45 -2.39
C GLY A 124 15.01 4.76 -1.74
N GLY A 125 13.80 5.26 -1.96
CA GLY A 125 12.56 4.73 -1.39
C GLY A 125 12.07 3.42 -2.01
N SER A 126 10.96 2.91 -1.45
CA SER A 126 10.29 1.64 -1.84
C SER A 126 9.81 1.61 -3.30
N ALA A 127 9.68 2.76 -3.96
CA ALA A 127 9.29 2.87 -5.35
C ALA A 127 10.22 2.11 -6.29
N GLY A 128 11.54 2.24 -6.12
CA GLY A 128 12.53 1.52 -6.94
C GLY A 128 12.38 0.01 -6.86
N THR A 129 12.07 -0.50 -5.67
CA THR A 129 11.82 -1.93 -5.46
C THR A 129 10.52 -2.38 -6.12
N LEU A 130 9.45 -1.58 -6.02
CA LEU A 130 8.16 -1.90 -6.63
C LEU A 130 8.27 -1.90 -8.16
N PHE A 131 8.77 -0.83 -8.75
CA PHE A 131 8.90 -0.69 -10.21
C PHE A 131 9.96 -1.62 -10.82
N GLY A 132 10.91 -2.13 -10.03
CA GLY A 132 11.93 -3.10 -10.48
C GLY A 132 11.58 -4.56 -10.20
N SER A 133 10.45 -4.85 -9.55
CA SER A 133 10.06 -6.22 -9.21
C SER A 133 9.46 -6.96 -10.42
N PRO A 134 9.83 -8.22 -10.66
CA PRO A 134 9.26 -9.03 -11.74
C PRO A 134 7.77 -9.37 -11.53
N ASP A 135 7.29 -9.29 -10.30
CA ASP A 135 5.89 -9.56 -9.94
C ASP A 135 5.00 -8.31 -10.08
N THR A 136 5.57 -7.18 -10.49
CA THR A 136 4.86 -5.92 -10.68
C THR A 136 4.46 -5.75 -12.13
N VAL A 137 3.20 -5.43 -12.36
CA VAL A 137 2.71 -5.00 -13.67
C VAL A 137 2.75 -3.48 -13.72
N ILE A 138 3.35 -2.95 -14.78
CA ILE A 138 3.49 -1.52 -15.00
C ILE A 138 2.63 -1.12 -16.20
N PHE A 139 1.99 0.02 -16.09
CA PHE A 139 1.20 0.66 -17.15
C PHE A 139 1.78 2.04 -17.44
N ASP A 140 1.89 2.36 -18.72
CA ASP A 140 2.10 3.73 -19.18
C ASP A 140 0.78 4.50 -19.11
N LEU A 141 0.81 5.66 -18.49
CA LEU A 141 -0.31 6.59 -18.48
C LEU A 141 -0.11 7.58 -19.62
N VAL A 142 -0.89 7.41 -20.67
CA VAL A 142 -0.71 8.15 -21.93
C VAL A 142 -1.79 9.19 -22.08
N GLY A 143 -1.38 10.44 -22.28
CA GLY A 143 -2.23 11.57 -22.65
C GLY A 143 -2.00 12.02 -24.10
N GLU A 144 -2.59 13.14 -24.50
CA GLU A 144 -2.45 13.69 -25.87
C GLU A 144 -1.00 14.02 -26.24
N ALA A 145 -0.18 14.43 -25.28
CA ALA A 145 1.23 14.79 -25.48
C ALA A 145 2.21 13.58 -25.39
N GLY A 146 1.70 12.37 -25.13
CA GLY A 146 2.50 11.17 -24.92
C GLY A 146 2.42 10.63 -23.52
N VAL A 147 3.50 9.98 -23.02
CA VAL A 147 3.54 9.39 -21.68
C VAL A 147 3.56 10.49 -20.64
N ALA A 148 2.51 10.55 -19.82
CA ALA A 148 2.33 11.50 -18.72
C ALA A 148 2.75 10.92 -17.37
N GLY A 149 2.97 9.59 -17.29
CA GLY A 149 3.37 8.92 -16.06
C GLY A 149 3.31 7.41 -16.15
N TRP A 150 3.44 6.76 -15.00
CA TRP A 150 3.41 5.30 -14.86
C TRP A 150 2.59 4.89 -13.66
N PHE A 151 1.86 3.79 -13.81
CA PHE A 151 1.18 3.11 -12.71
C PHE A 151 1.73 1.70 -12.56
N ALA A 152 2.17 1.37 -11.36
CA ALA A 152 2.68 0.05 -11.00
C ALA A 152 1.72 -0.61 -10.01
N VAL A 153 1.42 -1.88 -10.24
CA VAL A 153 0.60 -2.69 -9.33
C VAL A 153 1.21 -4.08 -9.16
N ALA A 154 1.41 -4.46 -7.92
CA ALA A 154 1.81 -5.81 -7.53
C ALA A 154 0.67 -6.43 -6.72
N LEU A 155 -0.15 -7.27 -7.37
CA LEU A 155 -1.21 -8.01 -6.69
C LEU A 155 -0.61 -9.20 -5.97
N ARG A 156 -0.88 -9.28 -4.67
CA ARG A 156 -0.54 -10.46 -3.88
C ARG A 156 -1.78 -11.31 -3.72
N ALA A 157 -1.69 -12.59 -4.13
CA ALA A 157 -2.76 -13.54 -3.87
C ALA A 157 -3.01 -13.59 -2.35
N ALA A 158 -4.28 -13.70 -1.96
CA ALA A 158 -4.61 -14.10 -0.61
C ALA A 158 -3.80 -15.35 -0.26
N PRO A 159 -3.24 -15.45 0.94
CA PRO A 159 -2.54 -16.66 1.35
C PRO A 159 -3.54 -17.82 1.31
N SER A 160 -3.53 -18.56 0.19
CA SER A 160 -4.21 -19.84 0.12
C SER A 160 -3.53 -20.76 1.12
N ARG A 161 -4.25 -21.14 2.17
CA ARG A 161 -3.77 -22.15 3.10
C ARG A 161 -3.31 -23.40 2.34
N PRO A 162 -2.05 -23.76 2.47
CA PRO A 162 -1.76 -25.11 2.89
C PRO A 162 -1.15 -25.06 4.28
N VAL A 163 -1.77 -25.78 5.20
CA VAL A 163 -1.14 -26.19 6.44
C VAL A 163 0.07 -27.01 6.05
N SER A 164 1.25 -26.42 6.15
CA SER A 164 2.53 -27.12 6.09
C SER A 164 3.49 -26.35 6.98
N ASP A 165 3.72 -26.90 8.14
CA ASP A 165 4.78 -26.51 9.05
C ASP A 165 6.10 -26.36 8.29
N GLY A 166 6.72 -25.18 8.34
CA GLY A 166 8.14 -25.00 8.03
C GLY A 166 8.54 -23.86 7.08
N ALA A 167 7.63 -23.13 6.42
CA ALA A 167 8.02 -22.12 5.41
C ALA A 167 7.68 -20.65 5.75
N LEU A 168 7.25 -20.36 6.98
CA LEU A 168 6.88 -19.02 7.45
C LEU A 168 8.02 -17.98 7.51
N PRO A 169 9.27 -18.31 7.87
CA PRO A 169 10.31 -17.30 8.02
C PRO A 169 10.76 -16.65 6.71
N ALA A 170 10.73 -17.39 5.59
CA ALA A 170 11.27 -16.89 4.31
C ALA A 170 10.32 -15.95 3.55
N ARG A 171 9.02 -15.99 3.83
CA ARG A 171 8.02 -15.11 3.16
C ARG A 171 7.77 -13.81 3.91
N LEU A 172 7.96 -13.78 5.21
CA LEU A 172 7.85 -12.57 6.05
C LEU A 172 9.03 -11.60 5.86
N GLY A 173 10.18 -12.07 5.37
CA GLY A 173 11.35 -11.23 5.12
C GLY A 173 11.17 -10.15 4.03
N ARG A 174 10.12 -10.23 3.22
CA ARG A 174 9.84 -9.23 2.18
C ARG A 174 8.85 -8.14 2.60
N ILE A 175 8.19 -8.31 3.76
CA ILE A 175 7.20 -7.36 4.29
C ILE A 175 7.78 -6.58 5.48
N SER A 176 9.00 -6.89 5.89
CA SER A 176 9.63 -6.36 7.11
C SER A 176 9.90 -4.85 7.12
N ASN A 177 9.71 -4.15 6.01
CA ASN A 177 9.98 -2.72 5.91
C ASN A 177 8.73 -1.86 5.69
N VAL A 178 7.53 -2.42 5.83
CA VAL A 178 6.30 -1.63 5.79
C VAL A 178 6.02 -1.12 7.20
N GLU A 179 6.11 0.17 7.38
CA GLU A 179 5.69 0.82 8.63
C GLU A 179 4.17 0.80 8.71
N MET A 180 3.66 0.30 9.83
CA MET A 180 2.23 0.20 10.09
C MET A 180 1.93 0.89 11.42
N THR A 181 0.82 1.60 11.49
CA THR A 181 0.39 2.25 12.72
C THR A 181 -0.28 1.27 13.66
N LEU A 182 0.34 1.04 14.81
CA LEU A 182 -0.26 0.30 15.92
C LEU A 182 -0.88 1.29 16.91
N THR A 183 -2.18 1.17 17.14
CA THR A 183 -2.91 1.95 18.14
C THR A 183 -3.34 1.05 19.29
N VAL A 184 -3.10 1.47 20.51
CA VAL A 184 -3.55 0.76 21.71
C VAL A 184 -4.65 1.58 22.36
N GLU A 185 -5.85 1.02 22.44
CA GLU A 185 -7.05 1.66 22.98
C GLU A 185 -7.39 1.06 24.34
N ILE A 186 -7.40 1.90 25.37
CA ILE A 186 -7.67 1.48 26.76
C ILE A 186 -9.14 1.57 27.13
N GLY A 187 -9.96 2.25 26.33
CA GLY A 187 -11.40 2.40 26.52
C GLY A 187 -11.95 3.54 25.69
N ARG A 188 -13.26 3.64 25.66
CA ARG A 188 -14.04 4.64 24.91
C ARG A 188 -15.05 5.30 25.82
N THR A 189 -15.50 6.47 25.42
CA THR A 189 -16.68 7.11 26.02
C THR A 189 -17.44 7.86 24.93
N THR A 190 -18.73 8.02 25.16
CA THR A 190 -19.60 8.82 24.29
C THR A 190 -20.15 9.98 25.09
N MET A 191 -20.01 11.19 24.58
CA MET A 191 -20.51 12.38 25.24
C MET A 191 -21.22 13.30 24.26
N SER A 192 -22.07 14.20 24.79
CA SER A 192 -22.70 15.20 23.91
C SER A 192 -21.70 16.28 23.48
N VAL A 193 -22.01 16.97 22.37
CA VAL A 193 -21.20 18.10 21.91
C VAL A 193 -21.14 19.20 22.98
N ARG A 194 -22.22 19.39 23.76
CA ARG A 194 -22.25 20.35 24.87
C ARG A 194 -21.22 19.98 25.92
N ASP A 195 -21.17 18.70 26.33
CA ASP A 195 -20.24 18.22 27.35
C ASP A 195 -18.81 18.33 26.84
N LEU A 196 -18.56 17.98 25.55
CA LEU A 196 -17.26 18.15 24.93
C LEU A 196 -16.75 19.59 24.97
N LEU A 197 -17.63 20.56 24.67
CA LEU A 197 -17.29 21.99 24.70
C LEU A 197 -17.10 22.55 26.13
N SER A 198 -17.54 21.82 27.14
CA SER A 198 -17.36 22.19 28.54
C SER A 198 -16.11 21.61 29.21
N ILE A 199 -15.35 20.76 28.50
CA ILE A 199 -14.11 20.15 29.02
C ILE A 199 -13.07 21.23 29.30
N GLN A 200 -12.53 21.19 30.49
CA GLN A 200 -11.47 22.10 30.96
C GLN A 200 -10.31 21.29 31.54
N PRO A 201 -9.12 21.87 31.63
CA PRO A 201 -7.98 21.23 32.30
C PRO A 201 -8.38 20.79 33.71
N GLY A 202 -8.16 19.50 34.04
CA GLY A 202 -8.56 18.88 35.31
C GLY A 202 -9.91 18.14 35.27
N THR A 203 -10.66 18.21 34.16
CA THR A 203 -11.88 17.41 34.01
C THR A 203 -11.52 15.92 33.93
N VAL A 204 -12.19 15.09 34.72
CA VAL A 204 -12.07 13.63 34.64
C VAL A 204 -13.14 13.10 33.70
N VAL A 205 -12.71 12.35 32.71
CA VAL A 205 -13.58 11.66 31.74
C VAL A 205 -13.50 10.16 32.00
N GLU A 206 -14.62 9.56 32.39
CA GLU A 206 -14.71 8.12 32.61
C GLU A 206 -14.80 7.37 31.30
N LEU A 207 -14.12 6.23 31.24
CA LEU A 207 -14.13 5.33 30.08
C LEU A 207 -15.00 4.11 30.38
N ASP A 208 -15.41 3.41 29.34
CA ASP A 208 -16.27 2.21 29.39
C ASP A 208 -15.55 0.95 29.95
N ARG A 209 -14.27 1.05 30.29
CA ARG A 209 -13.46 -0.08 30.79
C ARG A 209 -12.92 0.17 32.19
N SER A 210 -12.87 -0.89 32.96
CA SER A 210 -12.31 -0.86 34.31
C SER A 210 -10.78 -0.95 34.32
N VAL A 211 -10.18 -0.51 35.44
CA VAL A 211 -8.73 -0.64 35.65
C VAL A 211 -8.33 -2.13 35.61
N GLY A 212 -7.33 -2.45 34.80
CA GLY A 212 -6.85 -3.83 34.60
C GLY A 212 -7.59 -4.62 33.50
N ALA A 213 -8.59 -4.02 32.84
CA ALA A 213 -9.18 -4.62 31.65
C ALA A 213 -8.15 -4.65 30.51
N ALA A 214 -8.27 -5.66 29.66
CA ALA A 214 -7.41 -5.77 28.48
C ALA A 214 -7.63 -4.59 27.53
N ALA A 215 -6.55 -3.98 27.05
CA ALA A 215 -6.59 -2.95 26.02
C ALA A 215 -6.73 -3.59 24.64
N ASP A 216 -7.41 -2.89 23.73
CA ASP A 216 -7.56 -3.31 22.36
C ASP A 216 -6.38 -2.81 21.52
N VAL A 217 -5.76 -3.72 20.78
CA VAL A 217 -4.63 -3.43 19.92
C VAL A 217 -5.09 -3.44 18.46
N HIS A 218 -5.04 -2.27 17.84
CA HIS A 218 -5.45 -2.08 16.46
C HIS A 218 -4.23 -1.86 15.56
N LEU A 219 -4.22 -2.50 14.40
CA LEU A 219 -3.27 -2.27 13.34
C LEU A 219 -4.00 -1.62 12.16
N ASN A 220 -3.65 -0.38 11.84
CA ASN A 220 -4.34 0.43 10.83
C ASN A 220 -5.87 0.46 11.04
N GLY A 221 -6.32 0.59 12.30
CA GLY A 221 -7.74 0.65 12.66
C GLY A 221 -8.45 -0.70 12.80
N ARG A 222 -7.79 -1.83 12.49
CA ARG A 222 -8.36 -3.17 12.65
C ARG A 222 -7.89 -3.77 13.97
N LEU A 223 -8.82 -4.27 14.79
CA LEU A 223 -8.50 -5.01 16.00
C LEU A 223 -7.77 -6.30 15.65
N ILE A 224 -6.54 -6.48 16.18
CA ILE A 224 -5.68 -7.63 15.92
C ILE A 224 -5.31 -8.40 17.18
N ALA A 225 -5.39 -7.75 18.35
CA ALA A 225 -4.96 -8.37 19.59
C ALA A 225 -5.61 -7.69 20.79
N HIS A 226 -5.56 -8.36 21.92
CA HIS A 226 -5.76 -7.79 23.25
C HIS A 226 -4.46 -7.78 24.03
N GLY A 227 -4.26 -6.80 24.91
CA GLY A 227 -3.05 -6.68 25.68
C GLY A 227 -3.26 -5.98 27.00
N GLU A 228 -2.25 -6.06 27.84
CA GLU A 228 -2.18 -5.40 29.14
C GLU A 228 -1.22 -4.22 29.05
N ILE A 229 -1.65 -3.05 29.56
CA ILE A 229 -0.76 -1.89 29.64
C ILE A 229 0.25 -2.12 30.76
N VAL A 230 1.53 -2.02 30.41
CA VAL A 230 2.66 -2.15 31.32
C VAL A 230 3.56 -0.92 31.22
N VAL A 231 4.40 -0.73 32.23
CA VAL A 231 5.42 0.32 32.24
C VAL A 231 6.78 -0.34 32.15
N VAL A 232 7.56 0.03 31.14
CA VAL A 232 8.94 -0.43 30.94
C VAL A 232 9.82 0.80 30.84
N ASP A 233 10.82 0.93 31.70
CA ASP A 233 11.77 2.05 31.73
C ASP A 233 11.11 3.45 31.65
N GLN A 234 9.99 3.63 32.39
CA GLN A 234 9.19 4.85 32.43
C GLN A 234 8.39 5.16 31.15
N VAL A 235 8.30 4.22 30.21
CA VAL A 235 7.50 4.33 29.00
C VAL A 235 6.33 3.35 29.06
N PHE A 236 5.17 3.80 28.61
CA PHE A 236 4.02 2.89 28.44
C PHE A 236 4.32 1.88 27.33
N ALA A 237 4.05 0.62 27.61
CA ALA A 237 4.14 -0.47 26.66
C ALA A 237 2.88 -1.34 26.75
N VAL A 238 2.60 -2.14 25.74
CA VAL A 238 1.54 -3.14 25.76
C VAL A 238 2.14 -4.54 25.74
N ARG A 239 1.73 -5.36 26.71
CA ARG A 239 2.03 -6.80 26.72
C ARG A 239 0.87 -7.51 26.03
N ILE A 240 1.09 -8.11 24.89
CA ILE A 240 0.07 -8.87 24.16
C ILE A 240 -0.32 -10.09 24.99
N THR A 241 -1.61 -10.21 25.28
CA THR A 241 -2.17 -11.34 26.04
C THR A 241 -2.92 -12.31 25.12
N GLN A 242 -3.48 -11.81 24.03
CA GLN A 242 -4.20 -12.62 23.06
C GLN A 242 -4.05 -12.03 21.67
N VAL A 243 -3.69 -12.83 20.68
CA VAL A 243 -3.74 -12.43 19.26
C VAL A 243 -5.05 -12.96 18.69
N LEU A 244 -5.81 -12.09 18.04
CA LEU A 244 -7.05 -12.43 17.38
C LEU A 244 -6.69 -12.91 15.96
N ASP A 245 -6.84 -14.21 15.72
CA ASP A 245 -6.78 -14.76 14.38
C ASP A 245 -8.00 -14.23 13.60
N SER A 246 -7.76 -13.29 12.69
CA SER A 246 -8.81 -12.70 11.88
C SER A 246 -9.24 -13.66 10.74
N ILE A 247 -9.67 -14.85 11.11
CA ILE A 247 -10.30 -15.80 10.21
C ILE A 247 -11.47 -16.45 10.97
N ASP A 248 -12.49 -15.64 11.22
CA ASP A 248 -13.85 -16.10 11.22
C ASP A 248 -14.78 -14.89 11.40
N GLU A 249 -15.59 -14.72 10.42
CA GLU A 249 -16.96 -14.29 10.34
C GLU A 249 -17.13 -13.38 9.13
N GLY A 250 -17.84 -13.91 8.17
CA GLY A 250 -19.18 -14.06 7.83
C GLY A 250 -19.49 -13.49 6.48
#